data_b03c64175693bc0b8a5974f09976fb81
#
_entry.id   b03c64175693bc0b8a5974f09976fb81
#
_cell.length_a   1.000
_cell.length_b   1.000
_cell.length_c   1.000
_cell.angle_alpha   90.00
_cell.angle_beta   90.00
_cell.angle_gamma   90.00
#
_symmetry.space_group_name_H-M   'P 1'
#
loop_
_entity.id
_entity.type
_entity.pdbx_description
1 polymer ?
#
loop_
_entity_poly.entity_id
_entity_poly.type
_entity_poly.pdbx_seq_one_letter_code
_entity_poly.pdbx_strand_id
1 'polypeptide(L)'
;MNFPTVNLNNVKLNFAIGDGSSSSTHFGVAYSVDGGTTWTTLDDYVSGSHWNKYNDAVYSLDADNKENVIVRLFIVSATKNSNYNLKYVKVLADDNEAPAFVSSRPKDNEDNVVTTGTIALNFDESVHVADGAEATLTNANTNSVVKLAPTVNGNVIRFSYSALDKSAKYNFELPANTVSDLSGNVLAKALTFSFITADTN
;
A
#
# COMPACT_ATOMS: atom_id res chain seq x y z
N MET A 1 20.66 -2.67 -5.52
CA MET A 1 19.26 -2.21 -5.54
C MET A 1 19.07 -1.31 -4.34
N ASN A 2 18.41 -0.15 -4.52
CA ASN A 2 18.13 0.81 -3.44
C ASN A 2 16.61 1.05 -3.38
N PHE A 3 16.02 1.01 -2.18
CA PHE A 3 14.59 1.14 -1.95
C PHE A 3 14.30 1.56 -0.50
N PRO A 4 13.19 2.27 -0.22
CA PRO A 4 12.72 2.50 1.13
C PRO A 4 11.91 1.30 1.64
N THR A 5 11.83 1.16 2.96
CA THR A 5 10.95 0.22 3.67
C THR A 5 10.14 0.96 4.75
N VAL A 6 9.91 2.25 4.56
CA VAL A 6 9.07 3.05 5.45
C VAL A 6 7.69 2.40 5.53
N ASN A 7 7.18 2.24 6.75
CA ASN A 7 5.89 1.58 7.07
C ASN A 7 5.81 0.08 6.75
N LEU A 8 6.94 -0.54 6.39
CA LEU A 8 7.02 -1.96 6.11
C LEU A 8 7.74 -2.71 7.24
N ASN A 9 7.27 -3.92 7.54
CA ASN A 9 7.85 -4.83 8.53
C ASN A 9 8.13 -6.20 7.92
N ASN A 10 8.86 -7.03 8.66
CA ASN A 10 9.27 -8.36 8.21
C ASN A 10 9.94 -8.35 6.83
N VAL A 11 10.77 -7.34 6.59
CA VAL A 11 11.43 -7.15 5.30
C VAL A 11 12.31 -8.35 4.97
N LYS A 12 12.09 -8.94 3.80
CA LYS A 12 12.83 -10.10 3.30
C LYS A 12 13.34 -9.83 1.90
N LEU A 13 14.53 -10.34 1.65
CA LEU A 13 15.11 -10.42 0.31
C LEU A 13 14.90 -11.83 -0.21
N ASN A 14 14.28 -11.96 -1.38
CA ASN A 14 14.18 -13.20 -2.11
C ASN A 14 14.84 -13.05 -3.49
N PHE A 15 15.73 -13.94 -3.84
CA PHE A 15 16.33 -13.96 -5.16
C PHE A 15 16.60 -15.39 -5.64
N ALA A 16 16.67 -15.55 -6.94
CA ALA A 16 17.06 -16.80 -7.56
C ALA A 16 18.28 -16.58 -8.45
N ILE A 17 19.35 -17.29 -8.14
CA ILE A 17 20.62 -17.19 -8.83
C ILE A 17 21.04 -18.55 -9.38
N GLY A 18 21.58 -18.55 -10.55
CA GLY A 18 22.08 -19.75 -11.23
C GLY A 18 23.44 -19.49 -11.84
N ASP A 19 24.17 -20.58 -12.04
CA ASP A 19 25.46 -20.61 -12.69
C ASP A 19 25.30 -21.38 -14.01
N GLY A 20 25.85 -20.85 -15.08
CA GLY A 20 25.80 -21.44 -16.43
C GLY A 20 26.98 -22.34 -16.75
N SER A 21 27.86 -22.63 -15.80
CA SER A 21 29.06 -23.41 -16.01
C SER A 21 29.14 -24.65 -15.10
N SER A 22 30.06 -25.54 -15.39
CA SER A 22 30.32 -26.75 -14.57
C SER A 22 31.11 -26.47 -13.29
N SER A 23 31.39 -25.23 -12.98
CA SER A 23 32.18 -24.82 -11.83
C SER A 23 31.33 -24.09 -10.78
N SER A 24 31.58 -24.34 -9.53
CA SER A 24 30.92 -23.71 -8.42
C SER A 24 31.31 -22.24 -8.32
N THR A 25 30.36 -21.35 -8.56
CA THR A 25 30.50 -19.94 -8.23
C THR A 25 29.79 -19.69 -6.90
N HIS A 26 30.45 -18.90 -6.08
CA HIS A 26 29.91 -18.48 -4.80
C HIS A 26 29.58 -17.00 -4.83
N PHE A 27 28.40 -16.70 -4.38
CA PHE A 27 27.89 -15.34 -4.26
C PHE A 27 27.81 -14.96 -2.78
N GLY A 28 28.05 -13.71 -2.52
CA GLY A 28 27.71 -13.12 -1.23
C GLY A 28 26.50 -12.22 -1.38
N VAL A 29 25.78 -12.05 -0.31
CA VAL A 29 24.66 -11.13 -0.18
C VAL A 29 24.84 -10.28 1.06
N ALA A 30 24.68 -8.97 0.91
CA ALA A 30 24.75 -8.02 2.01
C ALA A 30 23.73 -6.91 1.83
N TYR A 31 23.35 -6.27 2.93
CA TYR A 31 22.48 -5.10 2.90
C TYR A 31 23.03 -3.98 3.78
N SER A 32 22.55 -2.77 3.53
CA SER A 32 22.81 -1.57 4.28
C SER A 32 21.48 -0.88 4.56
N VAL A 33 21.32 -0.25 5.72
CA VAL A 33 20.14 0.55 6.09
C VAL A 33 20.45 2.03 6.25
N ASP A 34 21.69 2.44 5.94
CA ASP A 34 22.21 3.79 6.10
C ASP A 34 22.81 4.37 4.79
N GLY A 35 22.23 3.96 3.66
CA GLY A 35 22.65 4.44 2.35
C GLY A 35 24.02 3.93 1.89
N GLY A 36 24.49 2.81 2.43
CA GLY A 36 25.77 2.19 2.03
C GLY A 36 26.96 2.55 2.91
N THR A 37 26.74 3.24 4.01
CA THR A 37 27.82 3.62 4.96
C THR A 37 28.31 2.39 5.73
N THR A 38 27.38 1.59 6.25
CA THR A 38 27.68 0.31 6.90
C THR A 38 26.99 -0.85 6.18
N TRP A 39 27.57 -2.05 6.30
CA TRP A 39 27.07 -3.23 5.61
C TRP A 39 26.96 -4.43 6.53
N THR A 40 25.82 -5.11 6.48
CA THR A 40 25.59 -6.39 7.13
C THR A 40 25.64 -7.49 6.06
N THR A 41 26.58 -8.42 6.20
CA THR A 41 26.62 -9.62 5.35
C THR A 41 25.60 -10.63 5.87
N LEU A 42 24.70 -11.05 5.00
CA LEU A 42 23.71 -12.09 5.30
C LEU A 42 24.27 -13.49 5.01
N ASP A 43 25.01 -13.60 3.94
CA ASP A 43 25.64 -14.84 3.50
C ASP A 43 26.81 -14.49 2.58
N ASP A 44 27.91 -15.19 2.70
CA ASP A 44 29.09 -15.04 1.86
C ASP A 44 29.37 -16.28 0.99
N TYR A 45 28.42 -17.24 1.00
CA TYR A 45 28.58 -18.52 0.31
C TYR A 45 27.29 -19.06 -0.30
N VAL A 46 26.55 -18.26 -1.02
CA VAL A 46 25.38 -18.73 -1.76
C VAL A 46 25.84 -19.49 -3.00
N SER A 47 25.58 -20.79 -3.05
CA SER A 47 25.90 -21.60 -4.23
C SER A 47 24.97 -21.30 -5.41
N GLY A 48 25.53 -21.00 -6.56
CA GLY A 48 24.80 -21.06 -7.82
C GLY A 48 24.45 -22.50 -8.17
N SER A 49 23.33 -22.74 -8.80
CA SER A 49 22.92 -24.06 -9.29
C SER A 49 23.21 -24.20 -10.79
N HIS A 50 23.63 -25.39 -11.20
CA HIS A 50 24.00 -25.71 -12.57
C HIS A 50 22.84 -25.61 -13.57
N TRP A 51 23.10 -25.05 -14.76
CA TRP A 51 22.32 -25.11 -15.99
C TRP A 51 20.79 -25.11 -15.82
N ASN A 52 20.17 -23.95 -15.95
CA ASN A 52 18.71 -23.75 -15.85
C ASN A 52 18.06 -24.16 -14.52
N LYS A 53 18.84 -24.47 -13.51
CA LYS A 53 18.38 -24.58 -12.12
C LYS A 53 18.77 -23.32 -11.39
N TYR A 54 17.86 -22.81 -10.60
CA TYR A 54 18.08 -21.64 -9.78
C TYR A 54 17.83 -22.02 -8.33
N ASN A 55 18.74 -21.61 -7.47
CA ASN A 55 18.51 -21.70 -6.03
C ASN A 55 17.69 -20.49 -5.61
N ASP A 56 16.52 -20.75 -5.06
CA ASP A 56 15.72 -19.76 -4.36
C ASP A 56 16.30 -19.55 -2.96
N ALA A 57 16.69 -18.30 -2.67
CA ALA A 57 17.18 -17.91 -1.36
C ALA A 57 16.29 -16.81 -0.77
N VAL A 58 15.93 -16.96 0.49
CA VAL A 58 15.15 -15.99 1.25
C VAL A 58 15.90 -15.61 2.50
N TYR A 59 16.17 -14.32 2.68
CA TYR A 59 16.86 -13.76 3.84
C TYR A 59 15.99 -12.72 4.51
N SER A 60 15.83 -12.83 5.84
CA SER A 60 15.24 -11.75 6.63
C SER A 60 16.25 -10.62 6.80
N LEU A 61 15.79 -9.38 6.64
CA LEU A 61 16.59 -8.18 6.81
C LEU A 61 16.15 -7.46 8.09
N ASP A 62 17.11 -6.99 8.89
CA ASP A 62 16.83 -6.00 9.94
C ASP A 62 16.75 -4.61 9.28
N ALA A 63 15.73 -4.44 8.47
CA ALA A 63 15.53 -3.29 7.59
C ALA A 63 14.09 -2.74 7.65
N ASP A 64 13.38 -3.02 8.73
CA ASP A 64 12.04 -2.48 8.95
C ASP A 64 12.11 -0.97 9.16
N ASN A 65 11.18 -0.24 8.53
CA ASN A 65 11.04 1.21 8.72
C ASN A 65 12.30 2.05 8.40
N LYS A 66 12.96 1.76 7.28
CA LYS A 66 14.17 2.47 6.83
C LYS A 66 13.96 3.23 5.53
N GLU A 67 14.53 4.44 5.44
CA GLU A 67 14.43 5.27 4.23
C GLU A 67 15.37 4.84 3.11
N ASN A 68 16.53 4.27 3.45
CA ASN A 68 17.62 4.01 2.51
C ASN A 68 18.19 2.61 2.67
N VAL A 69 17.45 1.60 2.22
CA VAL A 69 17.92 0.22 2.19
C VAL A 69 18.61 -0.07 0.88
N ILE A 70 19.84 -0.55 0.94
CA ILE A 70 20.60 -1.00 -0.24
C ILE A 70 20.90 -2.48 -0.08
N VAL A 71 20.58 -3.26 -1.10
CA VAL A 71 21.00 -4.66 -1.21
C VAL A 71 22.03 -4.80 -2.32
N ARG A 72 23.09 -5.56 -2.05
CA ARG A 72 24.08 -5.97 -3.03
C ARG A 72 24.24 -7.47 -3.06
N LEU A 73 24.33 -8.01 -4.26
CA LEU A 73 24.82 -9.35 -4.54
C LEU A 73 26.23 -9.18 -5.12
N PHE A 74 27.17 -9.98 -4.66
CA PHE A 74 28.54 -9.89 -5.11
C PHE A 74 29.14 -11.30 -5.29
N ILE A 75 30.16 -11.37 -6.13
CA ILE A 75 30.85 -12.64 -6.38
C ILE A 75 31.97 -12.76 -5.36
N VAL A 76 31.94 -13.86 -4.60
CA VAL A 76 32.98 -14.19 -3.61
C VAL A 76 34.09 -14.99 -4.28
N SER A 77 33.74 -15.98 -5.09
CA SER A 77 34.69 -16.77 -5.87
C SER A 77 34.11 -17.14 -7.22
N ALA A 78 34.94 -17.10 -8.24
CA ALA A 78 34.57 -17.45 -9.60
C ALA A 78 35.71 -18.19 -10.28
N THR A 79 35.36 -19.18 -11.11
CA THR A 79 36.31 -19.76 -12.05
C THR A 79 36.31 -18.96 -13.37
N LYS A 80 37.42 -19.01 -14.08
CA LYS A 80 37.57 -18.34 -15.36
C LYS A 80 36.50 -18.83 -16.35
N ASN A 81 35.83 -17.91 -17.03
CA ASN A 81 34.77 -18.16 -18.02
C ASN A 81 33.41 -18.69 -17.43
N SER A 82 33.09 -18.37 -16.23
CA SER A 82 31.77 -18.66 -15.65
C SER A 82 30.72 -17.62 -16.08
N ASN A 83 29.54 -18.09 -16.47
CA ASN A 83 28.37 -17.25 -16.72
C ASN A 83 27.48 -17.27 -15.49
N TYR A 84 26.96 -16.13 -15.11
CA TYR A 84 26.08 -15.96 -13.96
C TYR A 84 24.73 -15.49 -14.43
N ASN A 85 23.68 -16.10 -13.91
CA ASN A 85 22.33 -15.77 -14.27
C ASN A 85 21.53 -15.40 -12.99
N LEU A 86 21.08 -14.17 -12.92
CA LEU A 86 20.13 -13.72 -11.93
C LEU A 86 18.74 -13.79 -12.56
N LYS A 87 17.87 -14.66 -12.04
CA LYS A 87 16.53 -14.83 -12.55
C LYS A 87 15.60 -13.73 -12.06
N TYR A 88 15.66 -13.42 -10.77
CA TYR A 88 14.93 -12.33 -10.14
C TYR A 88 15.57 -11.92 -8.81
N VAL A 89 15.23 -10.73 -8.40
CA VAL A 89 15.41 -10.21 -7.04
C VAL A 89 14.09 -9.58 -6.63
N LYS A 90 13.56 -9.94 -5.47
CA LYS A 90 12.33 -9.41 -4.91
C LYS A 90 12.58 -8.96 -3.47
N VAL A 91 11.95 -7.87 -3.08
CA VAL A 91 11.77 -7.49 -1.70
C VAL A 91 10.35 -7.87 -1.31
N LEU A 92 10.21 -8.57 -0.21
CA LEU A 92 8.95 -8.98 0.39
C LEU A 92 8.85 -8.28 1.74
N ALA A 93 7.71 -7.76 2.09
CA ALA A 93 7.48 -7.12 3.38
C ALA A 93 5.99 -7.15 3.71
N ASP A 94 5.67 -7.01 5.00
CA ASP A 94 4.31 -6.84 5.49
C ASP A 94 4.05 -5.35 5.67
N ASP A 95 2.93 -4.86 5.13
CA ASP A 95 2.41 -3.54 5.38
C ASP A 95 1.55 -3.57 6.66
N ASN A 96 1.78 -2.65 7.59
CA ASN A 96 1.05 -2.55 8.85
C ASN A 96 0.44 -1.15 9.07
N GLU A 97 0.44 -0.30 8.05
CA GLU A 97 -0.23 1.00 8.14
C GLU A 97 -1.64 0.93 7.56
N ALA A 98 -2.57 1.56 8.25
CA ALA A 98 -3.92 1.70 7.75
C ALA A 98 -3.99 2.84 6.71
N PRO A 99 -4.90 2.75 5.73
CA PRO A 99 -5.02 3.78 4.71
C PRO A 99 -5.37 5.13 5.34
N ALA A 100 -4.70 6.19 4.88
CA ALA A 100 -4.97 7.53 5.35
C ALA A 100 -5.94 8.28 4.42
N PHE A 101 -6.96 8.90 5.02
CA PHE A 101 -7.88 9.78 4.31
C PHE A 101 -7.16 11.07 3.88
N VAL A 102 -7.20 11.39 2.59
CA VAL A 102 -6.53 12.55 1.99
C VAL A 102 -7.50 13.70 1.75
N SER A 103 -8.64 13.42 1.13
CA SER A 103 -9.60 14.48 0.77
C SER A 103 -10.98 13.92 0.43
N SER A 104 -12.00 14.79 0.50
CA SER A 104 -13.35 14.50 0.03
C SER A 104 -13.84 15.51 -1.02
N ARG A 105 -14.84 15.10 -1.79
CA ARG A 105 -15.73 15.97 -2.55
C ARG A 105 -17.18 15.48 -2.32
N PRO A 106 -18.08 16.33 -1.81
CA PRO A 106 -17.83 17.69 -1.34
C PRO A 106 -16.76 17.76 -0.26
N LYS A 107 -16.09 18.91 -0.13
CA LYS A 107 -15.18 19.18 1.00
C LYS A 107 -15.98 19.39 2.28
N ASP A 108 -15.32 19.25 3.42
CA ASP A 108 -15.94 19.62 4.69
C ASP A 108 -16.33 21.11 4.69
N ASN A 109 -17.59 21.37 5.11
CA ASN A 109 -18.25 22.67 5.10
C ASN A 109 -18.37 23.32 3.71
N GLU A 110 -18.41 22.54 2.63
CA GLU A 110 -18.67 23.06 1.27
C GLU A 110 -20.13 23.51 1.13
N ASP A 111 -20.32 24.72 0.58
CA ASP A 111 -21.63 25.29 0.28
C ASP A 111 -22.02 25.06 -1.19
N ASN A 112 -23.30 25.25 -1.50
CA ASN A 112 -23.84 25.15 -2.85
C ASN A 112 -23.63 23.79 -3.54
N VAL A 113 -23.63 22.72 -2.76
CA VAL A 113 -23.52 21.37 -3.29
C VAL A 113 -24.84 20.97 -3.98
N VAL A 114 -24.76 20.39 -5.16
CA VAL A 114 -25.94 19.94 -5.90
C VAL A 114 -26.74 18.90 -5.10
N THR A 115 -28.07 18.87 -5.29
CA THR A 115 -28.95 17.93 -4.55
C THR A 115 -28.94 16.50 -5.08
N THR A 116 -28.27 16.28 -6.21
CA THR A 116 -28.02 14.95 -6.81
C THR A 116 -26.59 14.90 -7.29
N GLY A 117 -25.83 13.91 -6.87
CA GLY A 117 -24.41 13.83 -7.20
C GLY A 117 -23.69 12.62 -6.57
N THR A 118 -22.41 12.80 -6.39
CA THR A 118 -21.53 11.75 -5.84
C THR A 118 -20.59 12.35 -4.80
N ILE A 119 -20.51 11.71 -3.64
CA ILE A 119 -19.43 11.93 -2.69
C ILE A 119 -18.25 11.07 -3.11
N ALA A 120 -17.06 11.65 -3.15
CA ALA A 120 -15.81 10.94 -3.40
C ALA A 120 -14.88 11.12 -2.21
N LEU A 121 -14.34 10.01 -1.69
CA LEU A 121 -13.31 10.00 -0.66
C LEU A 121 -12.01 9.49 -1.31
N ASN A 122 -10.93 10.25 -1.18
CA ASN A 122 -9.62 9.89 -1.70
C ASN A 122 -8.71 9.47 -0.54
N PHE A 123 -7.98 8.40 -0.74
CA PHE A 123 -7.00 7.85 0.19
C PHE A 123 -5.60 7.91 -0.42
N ASP A 124 -4.57 7.77 0.39
CA ASP A 124 -3.16 7.75 -0.02
C ASP A 124 -2.78 6.47 -0.75
N GLU A 125 -3.56 5.39 -0.55
CA GLU A 125 -3.34 4.07 -1.15
C GLU A 125 -4.64 3.41 -1.61
N SER A 126 -4.54 2.24 -2.25
CA SER A 126 -5.69 1.44 -2.68
C SER A 126 -6.43 0.86 -1.48
N VAL A 127 -7.76 0.98 -1.50
CA VAL A 127 -8.61 0.59 -0.38
C VAL A 127 -9.66 -0.44 -0.77
N HIS A 128 -10.13 -1.16 0.24
CA HIS A 128 -11.27 -2.05 0.22
C HIS A 128 -12.33 -1.56 1.22
N VAL A 129 -13.60 -1.73 0.91
CA VAL A 129 -14.72 -1.45 1.84
C VAL A 129 -15.36 -2.77 2.24
N ALA A 130 -15.61 -2.95 3.53
CA ALA A 130 -16.22 -4.15 4.08
C ALA A 130 -17.58 -4.44 3.42
N ASP A 131 -17.87 -5.71 3.16
CA ASP A 131 -19.11 -6.13 2.53
C ASP A 131 -20.33 -5.67 3.31
N GLY A 132 -21.28 -5.06 2.61
CA GLY A 132 -22.50 -4.53 3.21
C GLY A 132 -22.34 -3.24 4.03
N ALA A 133 -21.15 -2.66 4.08
CA ALA A 133 -20.96 -1.36 4.72
C ALA A 133 -21.68 -0.26 3.93
N GLU A 134 -22.31 0.64 4.65
CA GLU A 134 -23.02 1.81 4.11
C GLU A 134 -22.53 3.07 4.82
N ALA A 135 -22.42 4.16 4.08
CA ALA A 135 -22.31 5.49 4.66
C ALA A 135 -23.70 6.07 4.89
N THR A 136 -23.80 7.10 5.73
CA THR A 136 -25.03 7.82 5.96
C THR A 136 -24.89 9.30 5.64
N LEU A 137 -25.97 9.89 5.10
CA LEU A 137 -26.18 11.33 5.04
C LEU A 137 -27.38 11.67 5.94
N THR A 138 -27.12 12.44 6.98
CA THR A 138 -28.14 12.90 7.91
C THR A 138 -28.45 14.37 7.67
N ASN A 139 -29.71 14.69 7.35
CA ASN A 139 -30.17 16.09 7.30
C ASN A 139 -30.16 16.66 8.71
N ALA A 140 -29.36 17.72 8.94
CA ALA A 140 -29.19 18.30 10.27
C ALA A 140 -30.44 18.96 10.86
N ASN A 141 -31.43 19.34 10.02
CA ASN A 141 -32.66 19.99 10.46
C ASN A 141 -33.78 19.01 10.77
N THR A 142 -33.91 17.96 9.94
CA THR A 142 -35.03 16.99 10.03
C THR A 142 -34.63 15.66 10.68
N ASN A 143 -33.33 15.40 10.85
CA ASN A 143 -32.75 14.13 11.27
C ASN A 143 -33.09 12.95 10.32
N SER A 144 -33.57 13.23 9.10
CA SER A 144 -33.74 12.18 8.10
C SER A 144 -32.40 11.63 7.64
N VAL A 145 -32.33 10.31 7.47
CA VAL A 145 -31.10 9.59 7.13
C VAL A 145 -31.25 8.94 5.76
N VAL A 146 -30.28 9.19 4.88
CA VAL A 146 -30.11 8.50 3.60
C VAL A 146 -28.91 7.57 3.71
N LYS A 147 -29.09 6.30 3.41
CA LYS A 147 -28.03 5.31 3.36
C LYS A 147 -27.42 5.24 1.96
N LEU A 148 -26.12 5.15 1.88
CA LEU A 148 -25.36 5.20 0.66
C LEU A 148 -24.43 3.98 0.54
N ALA A 149 -24.62 3.19 -0.52
CA ALA A 149 -23.74 2.08 -0.85
C ALA A 149 -22.45 2.58 -1.52
N PRO A 150 -21.28 2.05 -1.15
CA PRO A 150 -20.00 2.43 -1.72
C PRO A 150 -19.77 1.78 -3.10
N THR A 151 -19.00 2.46 -3.93
CA THR A 151 -18.28 1.88 -5.08
C THR A 151 -16.81 2.24 -4.95
N VAL A 152 -15.91 1.26 -5.16
CA VAL A 152 -14.46 1.44 -4.95
C VAL A 152 -13.73 1.31 -6.29
N ASN A 153 -12.77 2.22 -6.52
CA ASN A 153 -11.86 2.15 -7.65
C ASN A 153 -10.46 2.62 -7.21
N GLY A 154 -9.57 1.68 -6.97
CA GLY A 154 -8.23 1.94 -6.45
C GLY A 154 -8.28 2.63 -5.08
N ASN A 155 -7.77 3.84 -5.01
CA ASN A 155 -7.72 4.65 -3.79
C ASN A 155 -8.93 5.60 -3.62
N VAL A 156 -10.01 5.40 -4.37
CA VAL A 156 -11.19 6.28 -4.31
C VAL A 156 -12.45 5.49 -4.00
N ILE A 157 -13.16 5.90 -2.95
CA ILE A 157 -14.51 5.42 -2.63
C ILE A 157 -15.52 6.46 -3.09
N ARG A 158 -16.61 6.03 -3.76
CA ARG A 158 -17.71 6.90 -4.22
C ARG A 158 -19.03 6.43 -3.68
N PHE A 159 -19.89 7.41 -3.33
CA PHE A 159 -21.26 7.23 -2.87
C PHE A 159 -22.18 8.13 -3.68
N SER A 160 -23.07 7.55 -4.44
CA SER A 160 -24.06 8.31 -5.20
C SER A 160 -25.26 8.68 -4.33
N TYR A 161 -25.71 9.91 -4.44
CA TYR A 161 -26.92 10.40 -3.76
C TYR A 161 -27.84 11.15 -4.73
N SER A 162 -29.12 11.21 -4.42
CA SER A 162 -30.12 11.92 -5.22
C SER A 162 -31.21 12.52 -4.34
N ALA A 163 -31.85 13.57 -4.86
CA ALA A 163 -33.02 14.19 -4.28
C ALA A 163 -32.84 14.64 -2.80
N LEU A 164 -31.66 15.17 -2.45
CA LEU A 164 -31.46 15.84 -1.17
C LEU A 164 -32.31 17.12 -1.09
N ASP A 165 -32.72 17.53 0.10
CA ASP A 165 -33.41 18.79 0.32
C ASP A 165 -32.48 19.98 -0.06
N LYS A 166 -33.07 21.05 -0.59
CA LYS A 166 -32.39 22.30 -0.95
C LYS A 166 -32.07 23.12 0.30
N SER A 167 -31.01 23.91 0.25
CA SER A 167 -30.57 24.80 1.34
C SER A 167 -30.47 24.08 2.69
N ALA A 168 -30.12 22.80 2.68
CA ALA A 168 -30.06 21.94 3.85
C ALA A 168 -28.64 21.52 4.17
N LYS A 169 -28.28 21.49 5.45
CA LYS A 169 -27.02 20.96 5.93
C LYS A 169 -27.12 19.44 6.06
N TYR A 170 -26.18 18.74 5.46
CA TYR A 170 -26.06 17.29 5.59
C TYR A 170 -24.75 16.93 6.28
N ASN A 171 -24.84 16.00 7.24
CA ASN A 171 -23.71 15.38 7.88
C ASN A 171 -23.48 14.01 7.23
N PHE A 172 -22.27 13.80 6.68
CA PHE A 172 -21.83 12.53 6.16
C PHE A 172 -21.10 11.74 7.26
N GLU A 173 -21.36 10.45 7.31
CA GLU A 173 -20.60 9.53 8.17
C GLU A 173 -20.36 8.20 7.44
N LEU A 174 -19.08 7.79 7.39
CA LEU A 174 -18.68 6.43 7.07
C LEU A 174 -18.16 5.80 8.37
N PRO A 175 -18.76 4.70 8.86
CA PRO A 175 -18.43 4.13 10.17
C PRO A 175 -16.96 3.70 10.27
N ALA A 176 -16.43 3.70 11.49
CA ALA A 176 -15.11 3.17 11.80
C ALA A 176 -14.98 1.69 11.39
N ASN A 177 -13.77 1.26 11.07
CA ASN A 177 -13.42 -0.11 10.72
C ASN A 177 -14.14 -0.66 9.47
N THR A 178 -14.64 0.20 8.59
CA THR A 178 -15.30 -0.20 7.33
C THR A 178 -14.38 -0.11 6.12
N VAL A 179 -13.28 0.61 6.23
CA VAL A 179 -12.26 0.75 5.16
C VAL A 179 -10.98 0.08 5.60
N SER A 180 -10.37 -0.70 4.73
CA SER A 180 -9.05 -1.28 4.90
C SER A 180 -8.20 -1.06 3.66
N ASP A 181 -6.89 -1.22 3.79
CA ASP A 181 -5.99 -1.41 2.67
C ASP A 181 -6.08 -2.84 2.10
N LEU A 182 -5.21 -3.18 1.15
CA LEU A 182 -5.13 -4.52 0.55
C LEU A 182 -4.39 -5.52 1.46
N SER A 183 -3.69 -5.05 2.49
CA SER A 183 -2.99 -5.85 3.50
C SER A 183 -3.90 -6.21 4.68
N GLY A 184 -5.07 -5.57 4.78
CA GLY A 184 -6.07 -5.80 5.83
C GLY A 184 -5.96 -4.84 7.01
N ASN A 185 -5.13 -3.79 6.93
CA ASN A 185 -5.06 -2.76 7.97
C ASN A 185 -6.29 -1.85 7.86
N VAL A 186 -7.01 -1.68 8.95
CA VAL A 186 -8.31 -0.99 8.95
C VAL A 186 -8.20 0.45 9.42
N LEU A 187 -8.94 1.35 8.78
CA LEU A 187 -9.14 2.72 9.24
C LEU A 187 -9.96 2.72 10.53
N ALA A 188 -9.29 2.94 11.66
CA ALA A 188 -9.88 2.78 12.99
C ALA A 188 -10.90 3.86 13.37
N LYS A 189 -10.94 4.99 12.67
CA LYS A 189 -11.84 6.11 12.96
C LYS A 189 -12.91 6.26 11.89
N ALA A 190 -14.11 6.65 12.31
CA ALA A 190 -15.15 7.07 11.38
C ALA A 190 -14.70 8.31 10.60
N LEU A 191 -15.09 8.39 9.31
CA LEU A 191 -14.92 9.60 8.52
C LEU A 191 -16.22 10.40 8.55
N THR A 192 -16.12 11.63 9.05
CA THR A 192 -17.26 12.53 9.17
C THR A 192 -16.91 13.88 8.59
N PHE A 193 -17.85 14.47 7.86
CA PHE A 193 -17.81 15.86 7.39
C PHE A 193 -19.22 16.34 7.05
N SER A 194 -19.38 17.63 6.78
CA SER A 194 -20.68 18.20 6.44
C SER A 194 -20.59 19.07 5.19
N PHE A 195 -21.74 19.31 4.56
CA PHE A 195 -21.89 20.25 3.45
C PHE A 195 -23.30 20.81 3.44
N ILE A 196 -23.50 21.92 2.68
CA ILE A 196 -24.81 22.57 2.52
C ILE A 196 -25.20 22.46 1.04
N THR A 197 -26.41 21.98 0.80
CA THR A 197 -26.97 21.88 -0.55
C THR A 197 -27.35 23.24 -1.11
N ALA A 198 -27.29 23.34 -2.44
CA ALA A 198 -27.73 24.55 -3.17
C ALA A 198 -29.21 24.80 -3.00
N ASP A 199 -29.60 26.09 -3.14
CA ASP A 199 -31.00 26.53 -3.17
C ASP A 199 -31.65 26.20 -4.54
N THR A 200 -30.87 26.22 -5.61
CA THR A 200 -31.27 25.90 -6.99
C THR A 200 -30.51 24.72 -7.53
N ASN A 201 -31.12 23.95 -8.42
CA ASN A 201 -30.45 22.87 -9.15
C ASN A 201 -29.66 23.42 -10.33
#